data_98769503cd973c0aa199c80def284525
#
_entry.id   98769503cd973c0aa199c80def284525
#
_cell.length_a   1.000
_cell.length_b   1.000
_cell.length_c   1.000
_cell.angle_alpha   90.00
_cell.angle_beta   90.00
_cell.angle_gamma   90.00
#
_symmetry.space_group_name_H-M   'P 1'
#
loop_
_entity.id
_entity.type
_entity.pdbx_description
1 polymer ?
#
loop_
_entity_poly.entity_id
_entity_poly.type
_entity_poly.pdbx_seq_one_letter_code
_entity_poly.pdbx_strand_id
1 'polypeptide(L)'
;MFDFRQLRYFVAVAEELSFTKAAIRLHLSQPPLSQQIQSLERDLGVRLLERNKRNVALTEPGRIFLEQARQILTKAEDARSQVLAAAAGYSGQLRLAYTVSVSFHPALPQTLLRYRQIAPNVRLQLTEMYTEPQFAALLAGQIDVGFVRDEPLHAQDARALRMRVIDREPLVLALPSGHALATRNSLRLIEVAEDVFISQPRERAATLYDSLIRLAAKAGFEPLITQHAQQINGLLALVAGGLGLALFPASMRAVRLAGVSYVTLEDSDAYLLLAVACRANDDSPALLQFMSTVAEAAVARGL
;
A
#
# COMPACT_ATOMS: atom_id res chain seq x y z
N MET A 1 -11.30 27.42 19.89
CA MET A 1 -11.45 26.07 19.27
C MET A 1 -11.14 26.22 17.78
N PHE A 2 -10.23 25.40 17.25
CA PHE A 2 -9.83 25.44 15.85
C PHE A 2 -10.93 24.94 14.89
N ASP A 3 -10.89 25.40 13.63
CA ASP A 3 -11.86 25.05 12.58
C ASP A 3 -11.23 24.19 11.45
N PHE A 4 -12.07 23.64 10.56
CA PHE A 4 -11.64 22.82 9.42
C PHE A 4 -10.74 23.58 8.44
N ARG A 5 -10.90 24.87 8.32
CA ARG A 5 -10.08 25.72 7.45
C ARG A 5 -8.66 25.80 8.00
N GLN A 6 -8.52 25.99 9.31
CA GLN A 6 -7.22 25.98 9.98
C GLN A 6 -6.51 24.63 9.87
N LEU A 7 -7.24 23.51 9.96
CA LEU A 7 -6.67 22.18 9.73
C LEU A 7 -6.13 22.05 8.30
N ARG A 8 -6.90 22.42 7.28
CA ARG A 8 -6.46 22.40 5.87
C ARG A 8 -5.23 23.27 5.65
N TYR A 9 -5.19 24.44 6.24
CA TYR A 9 -4.08 25.37 6.13
C TYR A 9 -2.83 24.83 6.78
N PHE A 10 -2.97 24.26 7.96
CA PHE A 10 -1.86 23.64 8.66
C PHE A 10 -1.29 22.44 7.88
N VAL A 11 -2.13 21.53 7.41
CA VAL A 11 -1.70 20.38 6.60
C VAL A 11 -0.95 20.85 5.36
N ALA A 12 -1.46 21.85 4.64
CA ALA A 12 -0.78 22.37 3.46
C ALA A 12 0.60 22.97 3.79
N VAL A 13 0.73 23.75 4.87
CA VAL A 13 2.03 24.30 5.29
C VAL A 13 2.98 23.22 5.75
N ALA A 14 2.49 22.21 6.47
CA ALA A 14 3.27 21.09 6.97
C ALA A 14 3.83 20.19 5.85
N GLU A 15 3.06 20.02 4.76
CA GLU A 15 3.49 19.23 3.60
C GLU A 15 4.46 19.99 2.70
N GLU A 16 4.22 21.28 2.47
CA GLU A 16 5.07 22.11 1.62
C GLU A 16 6.33 22.60 2.33
N LEU A 17 6.37 22.55 3.67
CA LEU A 17 7.40 23.16 4.52
C LEU A 17 7.71 24.62 4.09
N SER A 18 6.69 25.30 3.56
CA SER A 18 6.79 26.65 2.99
C SER A 18 5.43 27.35 2.98
N PHE A 19 5.33 28.47 3.67
CA PHE A 19 4.11 29.27 3.66
C PHE A 19 3.77 29.82 2.27
N THR A 20 4.77 30.17 1.47
CA THR A 20 4.56 30.68 0.10
C THR A 20 4.01 29.60 -0.81
N LYS A 21 4.61 28.40 -0.81
CA LYS A 21 4.12 27.27 -1.63
C LYS A 21 2.73 26.83 -1.19
N ALA A 22 2.50 26.74 0.13
CA ALA A 22 1.19 26.39 0.67
C ALA A 22 0.12 27.42 0.31
N ALA A 23 0.44 28.72 0.33
CA ALA A 23 -0.47 29.78 -0.09
C ALA A 23 -0.85 29.66 -1.57
N ILE A 24 0.14 29.39 -2.45
CA ILE A 24 -0.11 29.13 -3.88
C ILE A 24 -1.03 27.92 -4.06
N ARG A 25 -0.72 26.81 -3.38
CA ARG A 25 -1.53 25.56 -3.42
C ARG A 25 -2.97 25.78 -2.96
N LEU A 26 -3.17 26.69 -2.00
CA LEU A 26 -4.48 27.01 -1.43
C LEU A 26 -5.19 28.18 -2.16
N HIS A 27 -4.58 28.74 -3.19
CA HIS A 27 -5.05 29.94 -3.90
C HIS A 27 -5.29 31.16 -2.98
N LEU A 28 -4.36 31.36 -2.05
CA LEU A 28 -4.40 32.45 -1.07
C LEU A 28 -3.13 33.31 -1.13
N SER A 29 -3.20 34.49 -0.53
CA SER A 29 -1.99 35.24 -0.19
C SER A 29 -1.37 34.72 1.12
N GLN A 30 -0.06 34.82 1.28
CA GLN A 30 0.65 34.30 2.45
C GLN A 30 0.24 34.93 3.79
N PRO A 31 -0.05 36.28 3.91
CA PRO A 31 -0.37 36.87 5.21
C PRO A 31 -1.57 36.24 5.92
N PRO A 32 -2.75 36.06 5.30
CA PRO A 32 -3.89 35.43 5.97
C PRO A 32 -3.61 33.97 6.35
N LEU A 33 -2.85 33.21 5.53
CA LEU A 33 -2.45 31.85 5.87
C LEU A 33 -1.62 31.84 7.15
N SER A 34 -0.61 32.71 7.25
CA SER A 34 0.24 32.81 8.45
C SER A 34 -0.55 33.22 9.70
N GLN A 35 -1.51 34.12 9.58
CA GLN A 35 -2.38 34.53 10.70
C GLN A 35 -3.24 33.36 11.20
N GLN A 36 -3.79 32.56 10.30
CA GLN A 36 -4.62 31.41 10.67
C GLN A 36 -3.81 30.31 11.37
N ILE A 37 -2.58 30.04 10.94
CA ILE A 37 -1.70 29.11 11.63
C ILE A 37 -1.31 29.63 13.03
N GLN A 38 -1.01 30.93 13.17
CA GLN A 38 -0.74 31.54 14.47
C GLN A 38 -1.96 31.48 15.40
N SER A 39 -3.16 31.64 14.87
CA SER A 39 -4.39 31.49 15.65
C SER A 39 -4.57 30.04 16.11
N LEU A 40 -4.33 29.05 15.25
CA LEU A 40 -4.36 27.63 15.59
C LEU A 40 -3.36 27.28 16.72
N GLU A 41 -2.11 27.76 16.60
CA GLU A 41 -1.07 27.54 17.62
C GLU A 41 -1.46 28.18 18.97
N ARG A 42 -2.08 29.36 18.95
CA ARG A 42 -2.62 30.01 20.17
C ARG A 42 -3.77 29.24 20.80
N ASP A 43 -4.71 28.74 19.99
CA ASP A 43 -5.83 27.92 20.46
C ASP A 43 -5.38 26.61 21.10
N LEU A 44 -4.29 26.01 20.61
CA LEU A 44 -3.70 24.79 21.12
C LEU A 44 -2.72 25.04 22.27
N GLY A 45 -2.26 26.27 22.46
CA GLY A 45 -1.26 26.65 23.47
C GLY A 45 0.16 26.13 23.19
N VAL A 46 0.40 25.58 21.99
CA VAL A 46 1.70 25.02 21.60
C VAL A 46 2.08 25.44 20.17
N ARG A 47 3.38 25.52 19.90
CA ARG A 47 3.88 25.73 18.54
C ARG A 47 3.88 24.41 17.78
N LEU A 48 3.32 24.43 16.59
CA LEU A 48 3.30 23.31 15.65
C LEU A 48 4.43 23.40 14.62
N LEU A 49 4.88 24.63 14.33
CA LEU A 49 5.91 24.93 13.33
C LEU A 49 7.07 25.71 13.96
N GLU A 50 8.28 25.29 13.66
CA GLU A 50 9.49 26.08 13.85
C GLU A 50 9.69 26.94 12.61
N ARG A 51 9.88 28.27 12.87
CA ARG A 51 10.04 29.27 11.82
C ARG A 51 11.36 29.98 12.00
N ASN A 52 12.27 29.83 11.08
CA ASN A 52 13.41 30.69 10.92
C ASN A 52 13.38 31.38 9.55
N LYS A 53 14.20 32.43 9.38
CA LYS A 53 14.18 33.27 8.16
C LYS A 53 14.37 32.48 6.85
N ARG A 54 14.75 31.22 6.88
CA ARG A 54 15.05 30.39 5.69
C ARG A 54 14.29 29.04 5.62
N ASN A 55 13.76 28.54 6.74
CA ASN A 55 13.15 27.21 6.77
C ASN A 55 11.91 27.17 7.67
N VAL A 56 10.95 26.35 7.28
CA VAL A 56 9.81 25.92 8.10
C VAL A 56 9.99 24.44 8.39
N ALA A 57 9.90 24.05 9.66
CA ALA A 57 9.95 22.65 10.07
C ALA A 57 8.82 22.34 11.06
N LEU A 58 8.44 21.08 11.18
CA LEU A 58 7.47 20.64 12.17
C LEU A 58 8.15 20.46 13.54
N THR A 59 7.52 20.95 14.59
CA THR A 59 7.83 20.57 15.97
C THR A 59 7.34 19.14 16.23
N GLU A 60 7.71 18.54 17.38
CA GLU A 60 7.14 17.25 17.79
C GLU A 60 5.61 17.31 17.97
N PRO A 61 5.02 18.31 18.67
CA PRO A 61 3.58 18.53 18.65
C PRO A 61 3.01 18.71 17.25
N GLY A 62 3.76 19.37 16.35
CA GLY A 62 3.34 19.57 14.96
C GLY A 62 3.25 18.26 14.17
N ARG A 63 4.16 17.31 14.38
CA ARG A 63 4.09 15.98 13.77
C ARG A 63 2.86 15.20 14.23
N ILE A 64 2.64 15.16 15.53
CA ILE A 64 1.45 14.51 16.12
C ILE A 64 0.18 15.16 15.59
N PHE A 65 0.12 16.49 15.60
CA PHE A 65 -1.06 17.23 15.15
C PHE A 65 -1.31 17.09 13.63
N LEU A 66 -0.26 16.97 12.81
CA LEU A 66 -0.41 16.72 11.38
C LEU A 66 -1.15 15.42 11.10
N GLU A 67 -0.80 14.38 11.82
CA GLU A 67 -1.45 13.08 11.70
C GLU A 67 -2.93 13.16 12.11
N GLN A 68 -3.22 13.80 13.23
CA GLN A 68 -4.60 14.00 13.70
C GLN A 68 -5.42 14.91 12.77
N ALA A 69 -4.83 15.99 12.27
CA ALA A 69 -5.48 16.89 11.33
C ALA A 69 -5.88 16.19 10.02
N ARG A 70 -5.00 15.33 9.49
CA ARG A 70 -5.30 14.51 8.32
C ARG A 70 -6.48 13.56 8.58
N GLN A 71 -6.48 12.88 9.71
CA GLN A 71 -7.58 11.98 10.09
C GLN A 71 -8.92 12.70 10.20
N ILE A 72 -8.95 13.88 10.84
CA ILE A 72 -10.16 14.69 10.98
C ILE A 72 -10.68 15.16 9.62
N LEU A 73 -9.80 15.65 8.75
CA LEU A 73 -10.18 16.10 7.40
C LEU A 73 -10.70 14.93 6.55
N THR A 74 -10.07 13.78 6.65
CA THR A 74 -10.53 12.55 5.98
C THR A 74 -11.92 12.15 6.48
N LYS A 75 -12.13 12.12 7.80
CA LYS A 75 -13.44 11.79 8.38
C LYS A 75 -14.54 12.76 8.00
N ALA A 76 -14.23 14.05 7.88
CA ALA A 76 -15.20 15.05 7.44
C ALA A 76 -15.61 14.87 5.97
N GLU A 77 -14.66 14.53 5.10
CA GLU A 77 -14.96 14.23 3.69
C GLU A 77 -15.74 12.90 3.56
N ASP A 78 -15.46 11.91 4.42
CA ASP A 78 -16.23 10.68 4.50
C ASP A 78 -17.69 10.96 4.89
N ALA A 79 -17.92 11.79 5.89
CA ALA A 79 -19.26 12.15 6.32
C ALA A 79 -20.03 12.88 5.19
N ARG A 80 -19.36 13.80 4.49
CA ARG A 80 -19.95 14.45 3.32
C ARG A 80 -20.29 13.45 2.22
N SER A 81 -19.36 12.55 1.92
CA SER A 81 -19.53 11.51 0.88
C SER A 81 -20.69 10.56 1.21
N GLN A 82 -20.84 10.18 2.49
CA GLN A 82 -21.95 9.35 2.95
C GLN A 82 -23.31 10.05 2.78
N VAL A 83 -23.40 11.33 3.11
CA VAL A 83 -24.64 12.11 2.93
C VAL A 83 -25.00 12.24 1.45
N LEU A 84 -24.01 12.53 0.61
CA LEU A 84 -24.23 12.63 -0.83
C LEU A 84 -24.58 11.28 -1.47
N ALA A 85 -23.94 10.20 -1.02
CA ALA A 85 -24.26 8.84 -1.46
C ALA A 85 -25.69 8.42 -1.03
N ALA A 86 -26.12 8.79 0.17
CA ALA A 86 -27.48 8.56 0.63
C ALA A 86 -28.51 9.37 -0.20
N ALA A 87 -28.16 10.59 -0.60
CA ALA A 87 -29.02 11.45 -1.44
C ALA A 87 -29.08 11.03 -2.90
N ALA A 88 -28.01 10.44 -3.45
CA ALA A 88 -27.84 10.16 -4.88
C ALA A 88 -27.85 8.67 -5.24
N GLY A 89 -28.08 7.78 -4.31
CA GLY A 89 -28.17 6.33 -4.55
C GLY A 89 -27.00 5.75 -5.37
N TYR A 90 -25.79 5.68 -4.76
CA TYR A 90 -24.53 5.16 -5.35
C TYR A 90 -23.56 6.21 -5.90
N SER A 91 -23.63 7.45 -5.54
CA SER A 91 -22.56 8.39 -5.81
C SER A 91 -21.70 8.58 -4.54
N GLY A 92 -20.40 8.44 -4.68
CA GLY A 92 -19.45 8.55 -3.57
C GLY A 92 -18.03 8.31 -4.04
N GLN A 93 -17.13 8.17 -3.10
CA GLN A 93 -15.73 7.85 -3.33
C GLN A 93 -15.36 6.58 -2.56
N LEU A 94 -14.62 5.70 -3.21
CA LEU A 94 -14.00 4.54 -2.58
C LEU A 94 -12.48 4.64 -2.76
N ARG A 95 -11.77 4.71 -1.65
CA ARG A 95 -10.31 4.82 -1.61
C ARG A 95 -9.71 3.44 -1.45
N LEU A 96 -8.97 3.01 -2.45
CA LEU A 96 -8.34 1.70 -2.49
C LEU A 96 -6.82 1.84 -2.43
N ALA A 97 -6.19 0.95 -1.69
CA ALA A 97 -4.75 0.76 -1.76
C ALA A 97 -4.40 -0.64 -2.25
N TYR A 98 -3.25 -0.77 -2.87
CA TYR A 98 -2.74 -2.05 -3.36
C TYR A 98 -1.21 -2.04 -3.37
N THR A 99 -0.59 -3.22 -3.24
CA THR A 99 0.87 -3.33 -3.39
C THR A 99 1.25 -3.41 -4.88
N VAL A 100 2.49 -3.02 -5.21
CA VAL A 100 3.01 -3.07 -6.59
C VAL A 100 2.75 -4.44 -7.23
N SER A 101 3.04 -5.53 -6.54
CA SER A 101 2.85 -6.88 -7.09
C SER A 101 1.40 -7.22 -7.39
N VAL A 102 0.45 -6.63 -6.67
CA VAL A 102 -1.00 -6.82 -6.90
C VAL A 102 -1.46 -6.15 -8.18
N SER A 103 -0.79 -5.09 -8.66
CA SER A 103 -1.14 -4.46 -9.94
C SER A 103 -0.97 -5.41 -11.14
N PHE A 104 -0.10 -6.41 -11.00
CA PHE A 104 0.11 -7.46 -12.02
C PHE A 104 -0.80 -8.69 -11.81
N HIS A 105 -1.43 -8.78 -10.64
CA HIS A 105 -2.35 -9.88 -10.35
C HIS A 105 -3.72 -9.62 -10.99
N PRO A 106 -4.32 -10.58 -11.71
CA PRO A 106 -5.57 -10.36 -12.44
C PRO A 106 -6.76 -9.99 -11.54
N ALA A 107 -6.70 -10.26 -10.23
CA ALA A 107 -7.77 -9.91 -9.30
C ALA A 107 -8.06 -8.41 -9.26
N LEU A 108 -7.04 -7.56 -9.23
CA LEU A 108 -7.24 -6.11 -9.14
C LEU A 108 -7.94 -5.55 -10.39
N PRO A 109 -7.37 -5.67 -11.61
CA PRO A 109 -8.00 -5.10 -12.80
C PRO A 109 -9.39 -5.69 -13.08
N GLN A 110 -9.59 -6.99 -12.86
CA GLN A 110 -10.91 -7.62 -13.06
C GLN A 110 -11.96 -7.09 -12.08
N THR A 111 -11.60 -6.95 -10.79
CA THR A 111 -12.49 -6.37 -9.77
C THR A 111 -12.83 -4.93 -10.11
N LEU A 112 -11.82 -4.11 -10.47
CA LEU A 112 -12.05 -2.71 -10.84
C LEU A 112 -12.95 -2.57 -12.07
N LEU A 113 -12.72 -3.38 -13.11
CA LEU A 113 -13.55 -3.38 -14.33
C LEU A 113 -15.00 -3.71 -13.99
N ARG A 114 -15.23 -4.79 -13.25
CA ARG A 114 -16.57 -5.24 -12.87
C ARG A 114 -17.27 -4.23 -11.96
N TYR A 115 -16.56 -3.69 -10.95
CA TYR A 115 -17.15 -2.70 -10.05
C TYR A 115 -17.56 -1.41 -10.78
N ARG A 116 -16.77 -0.93 -11.74
CA ARG A 116 -17.14 0.23 -12.56
C ARG A 116 -18.41 0.02 -13.37
N GLN A 117 -18.69 -1.21 -13.80
CA GLN A 117 -19.94 -1.54 -14.48
C GLN A 117 -21.14 -1.51 -13.53
N ILE A 118 -20.95 -1.95 -12.28
CA ILE A 118 -22.02 -2.04 -11.28
C ILE A 118 -22.28 -0.68 -10.63
N ALA A 119 -21.23 0.08 -10.35
CA ALA A 119 -21.27 1.36 -9.62
C ALA A 119 -20.55 2.47 -10.41
N PRO A 120 -21.07 2.88 -11.59
CA PRO A 120 -20.39 3.82 -12.49
C PRO A 120 -20.21 5.22 -11.89
N ASN A 121 -21.03 5.60 -10.91
CA ASN A 121 -21.01 6.91 -10.26
C ASN A 121 -20.13 6.95 -8.99
N VAL A 122 -19.52 5.84 -8.60
CA VAL A 122 -18.56 5.80 -7.51
C VAL A 122 -17.18 6.15 -8.04
N ARG A 123 -16.58 7.21 -7.49
CA ARG A 123 -15.21 7.59 -7.82
C ARG A 123 -14.22 6.67 -7.11
N LEU A 124 -13.46 5.90 -7.87
CA LEU A 124 -12.36 5.11 -7.36
C LEU A 124 -11.10 5.97 -7.26
N GLN A 125 -10.51 6.04 -6.06
CA GLN A 125 -9.19 6.61 -5.84
C GLN A 125 -8.24 5.47 -5.47
N LEU A 126 -7.22 5.25 -6.31
CA LEU A 126 -6.26 4.18 -6.12
C LEU A 126 -4.91 4.74 -5.66
N THR A 127 -4.31 4.10 -4.67
CA THR A 127 -3.00 4.47 -4.12
C THR A 127 -2.14 3.23 -4.00
N GLU A 128 -0.92 3.31 -4.53
CA GLU A 128 0.06 2.26 -4.31
C GLU A 128 0.66 2.39 -2.91
N MET A 129 0.65 1.29 -2.15
CA MET A 129 1.09 1.28 -0.75
C MET A 129 1.52 -0.13 -0.34
N TYR A 130 2.59 -0.27 0.42
CA TYR A 130 2.99 -1.57 0.99
C TYR A 130 1.92 -2.11 1.95
N THR A 131 1.92 -3.43 2.20
CA THR A 131 0.87 -4.11 3.01
C THR A 131 0.71 -3.49 4.39
N GLU A 132 1.79 -3.36 5.16
CA GLU A 132 1.72 -2.89 6.54
C GLU A 132 1.16 -1.47 6.68
N PRO A 133 1.61 -0.46 5.91
CA PRO A 133 0.98 0.85 5.87
C PRO A 133 -0.51 0.83 5.48
N GLN A 134 -0.97 -0.15 4.68
CA GLN A 134 -2.39 -0.26 4.35
C GLN A 134 -3.24 -0.57 5.58
N PHE A 135 -2.78 -1.44 6.49
CA PHE A 135 -3.51 -1.74 7.72
C PHE A 135 -3.67 -0.48 8.59
N ALA A 136 -2.59 0.26 8.78
CA ALA A 136 -2.64 1.52 9.52
C ALA A 136 -3.58 2.55 8.85
N ALA A 137 -3.53 2.66 7.52
CA ALA A 137 -4.38 3.57 6.75
C ALA A 137 -5.87 3.16 6.78
N LEU A 138 -6.18 1.85 6.80
CA LEU A 138 -7.54 1.34 6.99
C LEU A 138 -8.09 1.72 8.36
N LEU A 139 -7.32 1.47 9.43
CA LEU A 139 -7.71 1.79 10.80
C LEU A 139 -7.89 3.30 11.02
N ALA A 140 -7.03 4.11 10.41
CA ALA A 140 -7.12 5.56 10.43
C ALA A 140 -8.24 6.14 9.53
N GLY A 141 -8.92 5.31 8.72
CA GLY A 141 -9.94 5.74 7.77
C GLY A 141 -9.39 6.58 6.61
N GLN A 142 -8.11 6.44 6.29
CA GLN A 142 -7.48 7.12 5.15
C GLN A 142 -7.77 6.40 3.84
N ILE A 143 -7.93 5.08 3.88
CA ILE A 143 -8.41 4.22 2.80
C ILE A 143 -9.60 3.38 3.27
N ASP A 144 -10.36 2.86 2.33
CA ASP A 144 -11.56 2.07 2.60
C ASP A 144 -11.33 0.58 2.33
N VAL A 145 -10.49 0.28 1.34
CA VAL A 145 -10.14 -1.07 0.90
C VAL A 145 -8.64 -1.17 0.69
N GLY A 146 -8.05 -2.25 1.18
CA GLY A 146 -6.66 -2.62 0.92
C GLY A 146 -6.56 -3.98 0.22
N PHE A 147 -5.85 -4.04 -0.90
CA PHE A 147 -5.38 -5.30 -1.47
C PHE A 147 -4.02 -5.63 -0.85
N VAL A 148 -4.04 -6.54 0.09
CA VAL A 148 -2.90 -6.83 0.97
C VAL A 148 -2.31 -8.21 0.70
N ARG A 149 -1.04 -8.34 1.00
CA ARG A 149 -0.32 -9.62 1.06
C ARG A 149 -0.15 -9.96 2.51
N ASP A 150 -0.66 -11.13 2.93
CA ASP A 150 -0.58 -11.58 4.32
C ASP A 150 -1.62 -10.96 5.29
N GLU A 151 -1.55 -11.36 6.56
CA GLU A 151 -2.45 -10.94 7.63
C GLU A 151 -1.80 -9.83 8.48
N PRO A 152 -2.61 -9.03 9.21
CA PRO A 152 -2.08 -8.01 10.11
C PRO A 152 -1.18 -8.64 11.19
N LEU A 153 -0.04 -8.00 11.48
CA LEU A 153 0.92 -8.49 12.48
C LEU A 153 0.36 -8.47 13.92
N HIS A 154 -0.61 -7.60 14.20
CA HIS A 154 -1.16 -7.42 15.54
C HIS A 154 -2.58 -7.96 15.65
N ALA A 155 -2.84 -8.80 16.65
CA ALA A 155 -4.14 -9.44 16.88
C ALA A 155 -5.30 -8.43 17.11
N GLN A 156 -5.02 -7.24 17.66
CA GLN A 156 -6.03 -6.19 17.82
C GLN A 156 -6.42 -5.56 16.48
N ASP A 157 -5.48 -5.41 15.56
CA ASP A 157 -5.74 -4.87 14.22
C ASP A 157 -6.56 -5.89 13.41
N ALA A 158 -6.25 -7.17 13.55
CA ALA A 158 -7.02 -8.27 12.94
C ALA A 158 -8.50 -8.28 13.37
N ARG A 159 -8.82 -7.86 14.62
CA ARG A 159 -10.21 -7.75 15.09
C ARG A 159 -10.96 -6.52 14.56
N ALA A 160 -10.22 -5.46 14.26
CA ALA A 160 -10.78 -4.21 13.75
C ALA A 160 -10.94 -4.22 12.21
N LEU A 161 -10.39 -5.22 11.54
CA LEU A 161 -10.43 -5.39 10.09
C LEU A 161 -11.25 -6.63 9.72
N ARG A 162 -11.96 -6.52 8.60
CA ARG A 162 -12.60 -7.64 7.92
C ARG A 162 -11.73 -7.97 6.70
N MET A 163 -11.23 -9.20 6.65
CA MET A 163 -10.36 -9.65 5.57
C MET A 163 -10.98 -10.82 4.82
N ARG A 164 -10.79 -10.83 3.52
CA ARG A 164 -11.17 -11.93 2.64
C ARG A 164 -9.98 -12.35 1.79
N VAL A 165 -9.52 -13.57 1.98
CA VAL A 165 -8.52 -14.18 1.10
C VAL A 165 -9.18 -14.40 -0.27
N ILE A 166 -8.52 -13.97 -1.33
CA ILE A 166 -9.00 -14.05 -2.72
C ILE A 166 -8.06 -14.83 -3.62
N ASP A 167 -6.86 -15.15 -3.17
CA ASP A 167 -5.95 -16.07 -3.85
C ASP A 167 -4.85 -16.60 -2.91
N ARG A 168 -4.33 -17.77 -3.25
CA ARG A 168 -3.07 -18.35 -2.75
C ARG A 168 -2.09 -18.40 -3.91
N GLU A 169 -1.38 -17.31 -4.11
CA GLU A 169 -0.54 -17.13 -5.26
C GLU A 169 0.81 -17.82 -5.09
N PRO A 170 1.22 -18.73 -6.01
CA PRO A 170 2.52 -19.38 -5.95
C PRO A 170 3.66 -18.35 -6.01
N LEU A 171 4.78 -18.70 -5.39
CA LEU A 171 6.04 -17.95 -5.51
C LEU A 171 6.88 -18.45 -6.67
N VAL A 172 7.60 -17.54 -7.28
CA VAL A 172 8.56 -17.80 -8.35
C VAL A 172 9.91 -17.18 -8.00
N LEU A 173 10.98 -17.79 -8.47
CA LEU A 173 12.30 -17.16 -8.51
C LEU A 173 12.50 -16.48 -9.85
N ALA A 174 12.94 -15.23 -9.82
CA ALA A 174 13.52 -14.55 -10.96
C ALA A 174 15.03 -14.86 -10.98
N LEU A 175 15.49 -15.41 -12.09
CA LEU A 175 16.88 -15.78 -12.33
C LEU A 175 17.42 -15.01 -13.55
N PRO A 176 18.73 -14.75 -13.62
CA PRO A 176 19.36 -14.35 -14.88
C PRO A 176 19.06 -15.39 -15.98
N SER A 177 18.75 -14.94 -17.20
CA SER A 177 18.42 -15.87 -18.30
C SER A 177 19.55 -16.84 -18.66
N GLY A 178 20.80 -16.50 -18.30
CA GLY A 178 21.97 -17.37 -18.46
C GLY A 178 22.18 -18.37 -17.30
N HIS A 179 21.36 -18.34 -16.28
CA HIS A 179 21.49 -19.26 -15.15
C HIS A 179 21.17 -20.70 -15.57
N ALA A 180 21.88 -21.69 -15.01
CA ALA A 180 21.74 -23.10 -15.37
C ALA A 180 20.29 -23.65 -15.23
N LEU A 181 19.52 -23.10 -14.28
CA LEU A 181 18.14 -23.50 -14.02
C LEU A 181 17.09 -22.61 -14.70
N ALA A 182 17.49 -21.57 -15.47
CA ALA A 182 16.60 -20.57 -16.05
C ALA A 182 15.59 -21.13 -17.08
N THR A 183 15.87 -22.28 -17.66
CA THR A 183 15.00 -22.97 -18.64
C THR A 183 14.03 -23.96 -18.02
N ARG A 184 14.13 -24.21 -16.71
CA ARG A 184 13.22 -25.13 -16.01
C ARG A 184 11.87 -24.47 -15.76
N ASN A 185 10.81 -25.28 -15.74
CA ASN A 185 9.48 -24.83 -15.38
C ASN A 185 9.34 -24.61 -13.87
N SER A 186 10.04 -25.43 -13.09
CA SER A 186 10.00 -25.42 -11.64
C SER A 186 11.31 -25.92 -11.04
N LEU A 187 11.55 -25.56 -9.77
CA LEU A 187 12.68 -26.01 -8.96
C LEU A 187 12.31 -26.00 -7.47
N ARG A 188 13.07 -26.72 -6.67
CA ARG A 188 13.01 -26.60 -5.22
C ARG A 188 14.01 -25.56 -4.75
N LEU A 189 13.67 -24.80 -3.73
CA LEU A 189 14.52 -23.70 -3.25
C LEU A 189 15.92 -24.16 -2.84
N ILE A 190 16.06 -25.39 -2.34
CA ILE A 190 17.37 -25.98 -1.99
C ILE A 190 18.33 -26.08 -3.19
N GLU A 191 17.84 -26.18 -4.42
CA GLU A 191 18.68 -26.31 -5.62
C GLU A 191 19.47 -25.02 -5.96
N VAL A 192 19.14 -23.91 -5.29
CA VAL A 192 19.79 -22.59 -5.41
C VAL A 192 20.38 -22.13 -4.07
N ALA A 193 20.65 -23.04 -3.14
CA ALA A 193 21.16 -22.71 -1.82
C ALA A 193 22.53 -22.01 -1.84
N GLU A 194 23.35 -22.30 -2.84
CA GLU A 194 24.67 -21.69 -3.04
C GLU A 194 24.63 -20.38 -3.84
N ASP A 195 23.45 -20.01 -4.35
CA ASP A 195 23.29 -18.79 -5.12
C ASP A 195 23.11 -17.57 -4.21
N VAL A 196 23.44 -16.42 -4.75
CA VAL A 196 23.26 -15.12 -4.08
C VAL A 196 21.84 -14.63 -4.30
N PHE A 197 21.21 -14.11 -3.27
CA PHE A 197 19.89 -13.51 -3.33
C PHE A 197 19.96 -11.98 -3.27
N ILE A 198 18.97 -11.36 -3.88
CA ILE A 198 18.69 -9.93 -3.78
C ILE A 198 17.24 -9.74 -3.37
N SER A 199 16.97 -8.71 -2.57
CA SER A 199 15.66 -8.49 -1.98
C SER A 199 15.31 -7.01 -1.91
N GLN A 200 14.05 -6.69 -1.61
CA GLN A 200 13.73 -5.39 -1.05
C GLN A 200 14.13 -5.37 0.43
N PRO A 201 14.43 -4.18 1.00
CA PRO A 201 14.63 -4.06 2.45
C PRO A 201 13.42 -4.60 3.22
N ARG A 202 13.67 -5.33 4.31
CA ARG A 202 12.62 -5.96 5.13
C ARG A 202 11.59 -4.95 5.62
N GLU A 203 12.01 -3.73 5.97
CA GLU A 203 11.15 -2.64 6.46
C GLU A 203 10.10 -2.21 5.44
N ARG A 204 10.31 -2.52 4.16
CA ARG A 204 9.38 -2.18 3.08
C ARG A 204 8.56 -3.36 2.60
N ALA A 205 9.17 -4.53 2.50
CA ALA A 205 8.57 -5.72 1.92
C ALA A 205 8.73 -6.93 2.85
N ALA A 206 8.34 -6.78 4.11
CA ALA A 206 8.46 -7.80 5.13
C ALA A 206 7.93 -9.16 4.66
N THR A 207 6.76 -9.20 4.06
CA THR A 207 6.11 -10.44 3.61
C THR A 207 6.98 -11.28 2.67
N LEU A 208 7.57 -10.67 1.62
CA LEU A 208 8.44 -11.40 0.68
C LEU A 208 9.78 -11.76 1.29
N TYR A 209 10.37 -10.81 2.04
CA TYR A 209 11.64 -11.05 2.73
C TYR A 209 11.52 -12.20 3.73
N ASP A 210 10.53 -12.14 4.61
CA ASP A 210 10.30 -13.16 5.64
C ASP A 210 9.89 -14.52 5.01
N SER A 211 9.21 -14.50 3.85
CA SER A 211 8.92 -15.73 3.08
C SER A 211 10.20 -16.39 2.56
N LEU A 212 11.16 -15.60 2.02
CA LEU A 212 12.44 -16.15 1.59
C LEU A 212 13.19 -16.79 2.77
N ILE A 213 13.32 -16.06 3.89
CA ILE A 213 14.00 -16.58 5.09
C ILE A 213 13.32 -17.85 5.60
N ARG A 214 11.99 -17.87 5.71
CA ARG A 214 11.21 -19.02 6.18
C ARG A 214 11.36 -20.24 5.27
N LEU A 215 11.27 -20.03 3.95
CA LEU A 215 11.40 -21.13 2.98
C LEU A 215 12.82 -21.70 2.96
N ALA A 216 13.85 -20.84 2.99
CA ALA A 216 15.25 -21.26 3.04
C ALA A 216 15.56 -22.03 4.32
N ALA A 217 15.10 -21.56 5.49
CA ALA A 217 15.26 -22.28 6.75
C ALA A 217 14.60 -23.67 6.72
N LYS A 218 13.40 -23.80 6.13
CA LYS A 218 12.74 -25.10 5.92
C LYS A 218 13.51 -26.01 4.96
N ALA A 219 14.14 -25.42 3.95
CA ALA A 219 14.99 -26.13 3.00
C ALA A 219 16.36 -26.48 3.58
N GLY A 220 16.71 -25.99 4.78
CA GLY A 220 17.93 -26.31 5.50
C GLY A 220 19.12 -25.43 5.19
N PHE A 221 18.90 -24.19 4.71
CA PHE A 221 19.98 -23.23 4.45
C PHE A 221 19.62 -21.80 4.86
N GLU A 222 20.62 -20.94 4.96
CA GLU A 222 20.48 -19.51 5.17
C GLU A 222 20.79 -18.76 3.87
N PRO A 223 19.86 -17.96 3.32
CA PRO A 223 20.08 -17.29 2.03
C PRO A 223 21.09 -16.15 2.16
N LEU A 224 22.10 -16.13 1.30
CA LEU A 224 23.08 -15.07 1.21
C LEU A 224 22.46 -13.87 0.45
N ILE A 225 21.94 -12.88 1.19
CA ILE A 225 21.37 -11.66 0.61
C ILE A 225 22.44 -10.58 0.58
N THR A 226 22.91 -10.21 -0.62
CA THR A 226 24.05 -9.27 -0.78
C THR A 226 23.62 -7.89 -1.22
N GLN A 227 22.45 -7.75 -1.84
CA GLN A 227 21.99 -6.48 -2.40
C GLN A 227 20.53 -6.23 -2.07
N HIS A 228 20.19 -4.95 -1.95
CA HIS A 228 18.81 -4.49 -1.78
C HIS A 228 18.45 -3.46 -2.85
N ALA A 229 17.23 -3.58 -3.40
CA ALA A 229 16.66 -2.54 -4.25
C ALA A 229 15.32 -2.07 -3.68
N GLN A 230 15.07 -0.76 -3.75
CA GLN A 230 13.87 -0.14 -3.19
C GLN A 230 12.60 -0.47 -4.01
N GLN A 231 12.76 -0.68 -5.30
CA GLN A 231 11.69 -0.86 -6.28
C GLN A 231 11.82 -2.21 -6.99
N ILE A 232 10.68 -2.79 -7.38
CA ILE A 232 10.63 -4.08 -8.09
C ILE A 232 11.40 -4.04 -9.42
N ASN A 233 11.29 -2.94 -10.17
CA ASN A 233 12.05 -2.76 -11.41
C ASN A 233 13.56 -2.73 -11.18
N GLY A 234 14.02 -2.13 -10.07
CA GLY A 234 15.41 -2.17 -9.66
C GLY A 234 15.88 -3.59 -9.35
N LEU A 235 15.07 -4.38 -8.61
CA LEU A 235 15.37 -5.80 -8.35
C LEU A 235 15.50 -6.59 -9.66
N LEU A 236 14.56 -6.43 -10.58
CA LEU A 236 14.59 -7.13 -11.87
C LEU A 236 15.81 -6.73 -12.70
N ALA A 237 16.23 -5.46 -12.67
CA ALA A 237 17.45 -5.00 -13.35
C ALA A 237 18.71 -5.65 -12.74
N LEU A 238 18.78 -5.79 -11.41
CA LEU A 238 19.88 -6.48 -10.73
C LEU A 238 19.90 -7.98 -11.07
N VAL A 239 18.74 -8.63 -11.15
CA VAL A 239 18.65 -10.03 -11.63
C VAL A 239 19.14 -10.14 -13.07
N ALA A 240 18.66 -9.28 -13.98
CA ALA A 240 19.10 -9.27 -15.38
C ALA A 240 20.62 -9.05 -15.50
N GLY A 241 21.20 -8.26 -14.60
CA GLY A 241 22.65 -8.02 -14.50
C GLY A 241 23.45 -9.16 -13.88
N GLY A 242 22.81 -10.27 -13.46
CA GLY A 242 23.49 -11.43 -12.88
C GLY A 242 23.94 -11.25 -11.44
N LEU A 243 23.41 -10.26 -10.70
CA LEU A 243 23.83 -9.94 -9.34
C LEU A 243 23.17 -10.83 -8.26
N GLY A 244 22.22 -11.68 -8.65
CA GLY A 244 21.58 -12.64 -7.76
C GLY A 244 20.15 -13.00 -8.19
N LEU A 245 19.50 -13.82 -7.38
CA LEU A 245 18.15 -14.32 -7.57
C LEU A 245 17.19 -13.50 -6.73
N ALA A 246 15.93 -13.36 -7.16
CA ALA A 246 14.92 -12.66 -6.39
C ALA A 246 13.59 -13.44 -6.32
N LEU A 247 12.97 -13.45 -5.14
CA LEU A 247 11.68 -14.09 -4.90
C LEU A 247 10.55 -13.11 -5.27
N PHE A 248 9.55 -13.62 -6.00
CA PHE A 248 8.38 -12.85 -6.41
C PHE A 248 7.10 -13.71 -6.38
N PRO A 249 5.90 -13.10 -6.28
CA PRO A 249 4.65 -13.79 -6.58
C PRO A 249 4.54 -14.07 -8.10
N ALA A 250 3.84 -15.14 -8.45
CA ALA A 250 3.77 -15.63 -9.85
C ALA A 250 3.20 -14.62 -10.85
N SER A 251 2.35 -13.70 -10.41
CA SER A 251 1.83 -12.61 -11.24
C SER A 251 2.93 -11.71 -11.84
N MET A 252 4.10 -11.67 -11.20
CA MET A 252 5.25 -10.93 -11.71
C MET A 252 5.81 -11.47 -13.03
N ARG A 253 5.43 -12.68 -13.45
CA ARG A 253 5.71 -13.19 -14.81
C ARG A 253 5.15 -12.30 -15.93
N ALA A 254 4.16 -11.46 -15.61
CA ALA A 254 3.63 -10.46 -16.54
C ALA A 254 4.67 -9.39 -16.88
N VAL A 255 5.66 -9.16 -16.01
CA VAL A 255 6.74 -8.21 -16.23
C VAL A 255 7.86 -8.92 -16.99
N ARG A 256 7.89 -8.73 -18.31
CA ARG A 256 8.91 -9.31 -19.17
C ARG A 256 10.09 -8.35 -19.31
N LEU A 257 11.17 -8.64 -18.62
CA LEU A 257 12.45 -7.93 -18.79
C LEU A 257 13.46 -8.86 -19.49
N ALA A 258 14.11 -8.36 -20.53
CA ALA A 258 15.19 -9.10 -21.18
C ALA A 258 16.28 -9.43 -20.16
N GLY A 259 16.79 -10.65 -20.18
CA GLY A 259 17.77 -11.12 -19.22
C GLY A 259 17.20 -11.73 -17.93
N VAL A 260 15.86 -11.78 -17.76
CA VAL A 260 15.20 -12.41 -16.61
C VAL A 260 14.35 -13.59 -17.04
N SER A 261 14.49 -14.70 -16.33
CA SER A 261 13.63 -15.89 -16.41
C SER A 261 12.94 -16.11 -15.07
N TYR A 262 11.68 -16.59 -15.08
CA TYR A 262 10.92 -16.90 -13.89
C TYR A 262 10.67 -18.39 -13.78
N VAL A 263 11.09 -19.01 -12.68
CA VAL A 263 10.93 -20.45 -12.41
C VAL A 263 10.05 -20.62 -11.18
N THR A 264 9.06 -21.52 -11.23
CA THR A 264 8.15 -21.77 -10.11
C THR A 264 8.85 -22.51 -8.97
N LEU A 265 8.57 -22.15 -7.72
CA LEU A 265 8.99 -22.95 -6.57
C LEU A 265 8.02 -24.11 -6.33
N GLU A 266 8.57 -25.32 -6.16
CA GLU A 266 7.81 -26.55 -5.85
C GLU A 266 7.60 -26.77 -4.35
N ASP A 267 8.26 -25.96 -3.52
CA ASP A 267 8.15 -26.07 -2.06
C ASP A 267 6.69 -25.83 -1.63
N SER A 268 6.13 -26.72 -0.81
CA SER A 268 4.70 -26.77 -0.49
C SER A 268 4.14 -25.49 0.11
N ASP A 269 5.00 -24.71 0.76
CA ASP A 269 4.63 -23.44 1.40
C ASP A 269 5.09 -22.21 0.59
N ALA A 270 5.54 -22.42 -0.65
CA ALA A 270 5.99 -21.35 -1.55
C ALA A 270 4.80 -20.63 -2.19
N TYR A 271 4.00 -19.98 -1.38
CA TYR A 271 2.88 -19.13 -1.83
C TYR A 271 2.75 -17.89 -0.92
N LEU A 272 2.10 -16.87 -1.45
CA LEU A 272 1.58 -15.72 -0.70
C LEU A 272 0.07 -15.69 -0.74
N LEU A 273 -0.53 -15.31 0.38
CA LEU A 273 -1.95 -14.96 0.40
C LEU A 273 -2.13 -13.59 -0.28
N LEU A 274 -3.16 -13.49 -1.09
CA LEU A 274 -3.71 -12.23 -1.54
C LEU A 274 -5.08 -12.08 -0.89
N ALA A 275 -5.25 -11.01 -0.13
CA ALA A 275 -6.51 -10.72 0.54
C ALA A 275 -6.98 -9.30 0.24
N VAL A 276 -8.28 -9.09 0.40
CA VAL A 276 -8.89 -7.76 0.44
C VAL A 276 -9.33 -7.49 1.86
N ALA A 277 -8.87 -6.35 2.39
CA ALA A 277 -9.14 -5.90 3.75
C ALA A 277 -9.95 -4.61 3.76
N CYS A 278 -10.85 -4.46 4.73
CA CYS A 278 -11.58 -3.24 5.03
C CYS A 278 -11.83 -3.16 6.54
N ARG A 279 -12.28 -2.00 7.03
CA ARG A 279 -12.71 -1.87 8.44
C ARG A 279 -13.87 -2.82 8.74
N ALA A 280 -13.83 -3.48 9.89
CA ALA A 280 -14.87 -4.44 10.30
C ALA A 280 -16.26 -3.79 10.46
N ASN A 281 -16.30 -2.54 10.91
CA ASN A 281 -17.52 -1.78 11.21
C ASN A 281 -17.92 -0.79 10.10
N ASP A 282 -17.39 -0.94 8.90
CA ASP A 282 -17.72 -0.07 7.76
C ASP A 282 -18.72 -0.81 6.85
N ASP A 283 -19.96 -0.40 6.94
CA ASP A 283 -21.07 -0.94 6.16
C ASP A 283 -21.58 0.05 5.09
N SER A 284 -20.71 0.94 4.64
CA SER A 284 -21.06 1.87 3.56
C SER A 284 -21.46 1.11 2.29
N PRO A 285 -22.55 1.50 1.62
CA PRO A 285 -23.10 0.75 0.48
C PRO A 285 -22.05 0.52 -0.65
N ALA A 286 -21.23 1.52 -0.94
CA ALA A 286 -20.17 1.41 -1.94
C ALA A 286 -19.14 0.34 -1.57
N LEU A 287 -18.73 0.28 -0.28
CA LEU A 287 -17.80 -0.73 0.22
C LEU A 287 -18.42 -2.13 0.18
N LEU A 288 -19.65 -2.29 0.68
CA LEU A 288 -20.33 -3.58 0.67
C LEU A 288 -20.47 -4.14 -0.73
N GLN A 289 -20.85 -3.30 -1.69
CA GLN A 289 -20.95 -3.68 -3.10
C GLN A 289 -19.58 -4.03 -3.69
N PHE A 290 -18.53 -3.29 -3.34
CA PHE A 290 -17.17 -3.62 -3.75
C PHE A 290 -16.73 -4.99 -3.20
N MET A 291 -16.95 -5.25 -1.91
CA MET A 291 -16.61 -6.53 -1.28
C MET A 291 -17.42 -7.70 -1.86
N SER A 292 -18.66 -7.48 -2.27
CA SER A 292 -19.45 -8.48 -3.03
C SER A 292 -18.82 -8.78 -4.39
N THR A 293 -18.39 -7.73 -5.12
CA THR A 293 -17.70 -7.88 -6.41
C THR A 293 -16.40 -8.67 -6.28
N VAL A 294 -15.64 -8.41 -5.21
CA VAL A 294 -14.42 -9.18 -4.87
C VAL A 294 -14.75 -10.65 -4.62
N ALA A 295 -15.84 -10.91 -3.87
CA ALA A 295 -16.28 -12.26 -3.54
C ALA A 295 -16.60 -13.09 -4.80
N GLU A 296 -17.36 -12.52 -5.72
CA GLU A 296 -17.74 -13.18 -6.97
C GLU A 296 -16.52 -13.43 -7.86
N ALA A 297 -15.56 -12.50 -7.90
CA ALA A 297 -14.32 -12.69 -8.62
C ALA A 297 -13.41 -13.78 -8.02
N ALA A 298 -13.47 -14.02 -6.72
CA ALA A 298 -12.75 -15.10 -6.05
C ALA A 298 -13.38 -16.47 -6.36
N VAL A 299 -14.70 -16.58 -6.23
CA VAL A 299 -15.45 -17.82 -6.56
C VAL A 299 -15.24 -18.24 -8.01
N ALA A 300 -15.19 -17.31 -8.97
CA ALA A 300 -14.91 -17.60 -10.38
C ALA A 300 -13.51 -18.22 -10.60
N ARG A 301 -12.63 -18.18 -9.62
CA ARG A 301 -11.28 -18.77 -9.63
C ARG A 301 -11.15 -20.05 -8.79
N GLY A 302 -12.24 -20.53 -8.19
CA GLY A 302 -12.27 -21.78 -7.42
C GLY A 302 -11.84 -21.63 -5.95
N LEU A 303 -11.98 -20.42 -5.38
CA LEU A 303 -11.73 -20.12 -3.96
C LEU A 303 -13.02 -19.87 -3.18
#